data_69e636436af70f59d306dc8cc04f3ae7
#
_entry.id   69e636436af70f59d306dc8cc04f3ae7
#
_cell.length_a   1.000
_cell.length_b   1.000
_cell.length_c   1.000
_cell.angle_alpha   90.00
_cell.angle_beta   90.00
_cell.angle_gamma   90.00
#
_symmetry.space_group_name_H-M   'P 1'
#
loop_
_entity.id
_entity.type
_entity.pdbx_description
1 polymer ?
#
loop_
_entity_poly.entity_id
_entity_poly.type
_entity_poly.pdbx_seq_one_letter_code
_entity_poly.pdbx_strand_id
1 'polypeptide(L)'
;MDVTTRREAPLPPPAPHVPGFASPALDYERLDHADPGAILSWAADSIPQLALATSFQSSGLVLLHLLQDIRPDLPVLFLDTGFHFPETLAFASEMTRKWNLNLVTLRGEHGSPERQAEIYGPALYKRDPDKCCAINKVAPLQRALENYDGWISGIRRDQSPLRAATPTVEAQMLPSGKEILKIHPLANWSKADVAAYVEANGIPSHPLLEQGFASIGCSPCTRAVRSGEAERDGRWDGLGKTECGIHSFGKVHGPMETEAEQ
;
A
#
# COMPACT_ATOMS: atom_id res chain seq x y z
N MET A 1 -21.59 -9.69 27.73
CA MET A 1 -21.06 -8.55 26.92
C MET A 1 -21.00 -9.02 25.51
N ASP A 2 -21.90 -8.51 24.69
CA ASP A 2 -22.24 -9.05 23.39
C ASP A 2 -21.19 -8.58 22.35
N VAL A 3 -20.35 -9.51 21.87
CA VAL A 3 -19.38 -9.25 20.82
C VAL A 3 -20.13 -9.34 19.49
N THR A 4 -20.67 -8.20 19.07
CA THR A 4 -21.37 -8.08 17.79
C THR A 4 -20.37 -8.39 16.68
N THR A 5 -20.44 -9.59 16.14
CA THR A 5 -19.79 -10.02 14.90
C THR A 5 -20.24 -9.10 13.78
N ARG A 6 -19.44 -8.08 13.44
CA ARG A 6 -19.64 -7.32 12.19
C ARG A 6 -19.42 -8.28 11.04
N ARG A 7 -20.49 -8.60 10.32
CA ARG A 7 -20.43 -9.31 9.04
C ARG A 7 -19.54 -8.50 8.09
N GLU A 8 -18.56 -9.16 7.49
CA GLU A 8 -17.83 -8.60 6.35
C GLU A 8 -18.84 -8.20 5.28
N ALA A 9 -18.80 -6.96 4.84
CA ALA A 9 -19.56 -6.56 3.66
C ALA A 9 -19.02 -7.37 2.48
N PRO A 10 -19.89 -8.01 1.68
CA PRO A 10 -19.47 -8.69 0.46
C PRO A 10 -18.80 -7.68 -0.46
N LEU A 11 -17.67 -8.07 -1.06
CA LEU A 11 -17.02 -7.28 -2.11
C LEU A 11 -18.08 -7.00 -3.20
N PRO A 12 -18.15 -5.77 -3.73
CA PRO A 12 -19.03 -5.47 -4.83
C PRO A 12 -18.74 -6.41 -6.01
N PRO A 13 -19.77 -6.79 -6.80
CA PRO A 13 -19.56 -7.62 -7.98
C PRO A 13 -18.58 -6.93 -8.94
N PRO A 14 -17.74 -7.70 -9.67
CA PRO A 14 -16.80 -7.12 -10.62
C PRO A 14 -17.56 -6.28 -11.65
N ALA A 15 -17.09 -5.05 -11.86
CA ALA A 15 -17.61 -4.20 -12.92
C ALA A 15 -17.35 -4.86 -14.27
N PRO A 16 -18.24 -4.68 -15.27
CA PRO A 16 -18.04 -5.24 -16.60
C PRO A 16 -16.69 -4.75 -17.16
N HIS A 17 -15.86 -5.70 -17.58
CA HIS A 17 -14.56 -5.45 -18.19
C HIS A 17 -14.72 -4.53 -19.40
N VAL A 18 -14.16 -3.34 -19.34
CA VAL A 18 -14.02 -2.46 -20.50
C VAL A 18 -12.75 -2.88 -21.24
N PRO A 19 -12.84 -3.51 -22.43
CA PRO A 19 -11.66 -3.88 -23.18
C PRO A 19 -10.94 -2.62 -23.67
N GLY A 20 -9.67 -2.53 -23.35
CA GLY A 20 -8.76 -1.56 -23.93
C GLY A 20 -8.78 -0.20 -23.25
N PHE A 21 -8.12 -0.09 -22.10
CA PHE A 21 -7.40 1.13 -21.81
C PHE A 21 -6.28 1.24 -22.86
N ALA A 22 -6.66 1.68 -24.08
CA ALA A 22 -5.72 2.43 -24.89
C ALA A 22 -5.49 3.73 -24.09
N SER A 23 -4.55 3.66 -23.15
CA SER A 23 -4.06 4.84 -22.47
C SER A 23 -3.79 5.86 -23.59
N PRO A 24 -4.46 7.03 -23.65
CA PRO A 24 -3.94 8.09 -24.49
C PRO A 24 -2.49 8.17 -24.08
N ALA A 25 -1.57 8.39 -25.05
CA ALA A 25 -0.15 8.52 -24.79
C ALA A 25 0.02 9.62 -23.73
N LEU A 26 -0.13 9.22 -22.48
CA LEU A 26 0.01 10.06 -21.31
C LEU A 26 1.47 10.40 -21.26
N ASP A 27 1.72 11.68 -21.23
CA ASP A 27 3.03 12.22 -20.96
C ASP A 27 3.35 11.91 -19.48
N TYR A 28 3.71 10.63 -19.20
CA TYR A 28 4.10 10.18 -17.86
C TYR A 28 5.30 10.98 -17.34
N GLU A 29 6.15 11.52 -18.21
CA GLU A 29 7.23 12.42 -17.85
C GLU A 29 6.67 13.70 -17.20
N ARG A 30 5.56 14.20 -17.69
CA ARG A 30 4.90 15.37 -17.09
C ARG A 30 4.35 15.10 -15.69
N LEU A 31 3.80 13.91 -15.46
CA LEU A 31 3.34 13.51 -14.13
C LEU A 31 4.50 13.31 -13.16
N ASP A 32 5.66 12.90 -13.64
CA ASP A 32 6.86 12.71 -12.80
C ASP A 32 7.36 14.03 -12.18
N HIS A 33 6.96 15.17 -12.75
CA HIS A 33 7.31 16.51 -12.26
C HIS A 33 6.13 17.26 -11.63
N ALA A 34 4.95 16.65 -11.58
CA ALA A 34 3.75 17.27 -11.01
C ALA A 34 3.74 17.17 -9.48
N ASP A 35 2.99 18.08 -8.84
CA ASP A 35 2.73 17.98 -7.41
C ASP A 35 1.73 16.83 -7.10
N PRO A 36 1.75 16.29 -5.86
CA PRO A 36 0.90 15.15 -5.49
C PRO A 36 -0.60 15.39 -5.70
N GLY A 37 -1.09 16.61 -5.47
CA GLY A 37 -2.50 16.96 -5.66
C GLY A 37 -2.89 16.89 -7.13
N ALA A 38 -2.04 17.39 -8.03
CA ALA A 38 -2.27 17.31 -9.47
C ALA A 38 -2.24 15.85 -9.98
N ILE A 39 -1.33 15.02 -9.46
CA ILE A 39 -1.27 13.58 -9.79
C ILE A 39 -2.53 12.86 -9.31
N LEU A 40 -3.00 13.15 -8.10
CA LEU A 40 -4.21 12.56 -7.53
C LEU A 40 -5.46 12.98 -8.28
N SER A 41 -5.57 14.26 -8.66
CA SER A 41 -6.69 14.77 -9.47
C SER A 41 -6.72 14.09 -10.83
N TRP A 42 -5.58 14.01 -11.51
CA TRP A 42 -5.47 13.28 -12.76
C TRP A 42 -5.90 11.81 -12.60
N ALA A 43 -5.44 11.12 -11.55
CA ALA A 43 -5.78 9.72 -11.32
C ALA A 43 -7.29 9.54 -11.04
N ALA A 44 -7.89 10.45 -10.26
CA ALA A 44 -9.31 10.43 -9.95
C ALA A 44 -10.20 10.67 -11.18
N ASP A 45 -9.76 11.52 -12.10
CA ASP A 45 -10.50 11.84 -13.33
C ASP A 45 -10.32 10.78 -14.42
N SER A 46 -9.13 10.16 -14.48
CA SER A 46 -8.75 9.26 -15.59
C SER A 46 -9.01 7.78 -15.30
N ILE A 47 -9.08 7.38 -14.02
CA ILE A 47 -9.20 5.98 -13.62
C ILE A 47 -10.55 5.74 -12.94
N PRO A 48 -11.52 5.11 -13.63
CA PRO A 48 -12.88 4.95 -13.10
C PRO A 48 -12.94 4.17 -11.79
N GLN A 49 -12.30 2.99 -11.74
CA GLN A 49 -12.23 2.14 -10.55
C GLN A 49 -10.87 2.31 -9.90
N LEU A 50 -10.73 3.37 -9.11
CA LEU A 50 -9.50 3.71 -8.39
C LEU A 50 -9.65 3.39 -6.89
N ALA A 51 -8.56 2.94 -6.24
CA ALA A 51 -8.50 2.75 -4.79
C ALA A 51 -7.18 3.27 -4.22
N LEU A 52 -7.12 3.54 -2.93
CA LEU A 52 -5.89 3.81 -2.19
C LEU A 52 -5.57 2.62 -1.28
N ALA A 53 -4.36 2.07 -1.35
CA ALA A 53 -3.89 1.11 -0.35
C ALA A 53 -3.01 1.81 0.70
N THR A 54 -3.37 1.68 1.98
CA THR A 54 -2.64 2.32 3.07
C THR A 54 -2.46 1.41 4.28
N SER A 55 -1.39 1.64 5.03
CA SER A 55 -1.14 1.10 6.37
C SER A 55 -1.25 2.19 7.46
N PHE A 56 -1.86 3.32 7.16
CA PHE A 56 -2.04 4.48 8.05
C PHE A 56 -0.74 5.05 8.61
N GLN A 57 0.39 4.90 7.92
CA GLN A 57 1.62 5.63 8.20
C GLN A 57 1.62 6.98 7.50
N SER A 58 2.56 7.86 7.84
CA SER A 58 2.59 9.27 7.44
C SER A 58 2.32 9.50 5.95
N SER A 59 3.00 8.78 5.04
CA SER A 59 2.75 8.93 3.59
C SER A 59 1.31 8.56 3.19
N GLY A 60 0.75 7.51 3.79
CA GLY A 60 -0.65 7.13 3.57
C GLY A 60 -1.63 8.17 4.11
N LEU A 61 -1.33 8.78 5.25
CA LEU A 61 -2.15 9.82 5.85
C LEU A 61 -2.13 11.11 5.02
N VAL A 62 -0.97 11.48 4.46
CA VAL A 62 -0.87 12.60 3.51
C VAL A 62 -1.77 12.36 2.29
N LEU A 63 -1.72 11.18 1.70
CA LEU A 63 -2.58 10.83 0.55
C LEU A 63 -4.07 10.85 0.92
N LEU A 64 -4.43 10.30 2.07
CA LEU A 64 -5.80 10.34 2.57
C LEU A 64 -6.29 11.78 2.78
N HIS A 65 -5.44 12.66 3.33
CA HIS A 65 -5.77 14.07 3.54
C HIS A 65 -6.00 14.81 2.21
N LEU A 66 -5.09 14.63 1.24
CA LEU A 66 -5.24 15.24 -0.10
C LEU A 66 -6.51 14.75 -0.82
N LEU A 67 -6.86 13.47 -0.65
CA LEU A 67 -8.02 12.87 -1.30
C LEU A 67 -9.36 13.32 -0.70
N GLN A 68 -9.39 13.91 0.49
CA GLN A 68 -10.64 14.44 1.08
C GLN A 68 -11.28 15.52 0.22
N ASP A 69 -10.47 16.32 -0.45
CA ASP A 69 -10.97 17.40 -1.33
C ASP A 69 -11.14 16.95 -2.78
N ILE A 70 -10.47 15.85 -3.20
CA ILE A 70 -10.46 15.38 -4.58
C ILE A 70 -11.51 14.30 -4.81
N ARG A 71 -11.51 13.26 -3.98
CA ARG A 71 -12.41 12.10 -4.08
C ARG A 71 -12.65 11.46 -2.71
N PRO A 72 -13.48 12.08 -1.85
CA PRO A 72 -13.69 11.67 -0.47
C PRO A 72 -14.31 10.28 -0.30
N ASP A 73 -14.99 9.78 -1.31
CA ASP A 73 -15.63 8.45 -1.38
C ASP A 73 -14.71 7.32 -1.85
N LEU A 74 -13.44 7.65 -2.19
CA LEU A 74 -12.49 6.68 -2.73
C LEU A 74 -12.33 5.47 -1.79
N PRO A 75 -12.42 4.22 -2.30
CA PRO A 75 -12.14 3.03 -1.51
C PRO A 75 -10.72 3.03 -0.93
N VAL A 76 -10.62 2.82 0.39
CA VAL A 76 -9.36 2.76 1.12
C VAL A 76 -9.10 1.31 1.51
N LEU A 77 -8.14 0.67 0.86
CA LEU A 77 -7.77 -0.73 1.09
C LEU A 77 -6.81 -0.83 2.27
N PHE A 78 -7.21 -1.54 3.31
CA PHE A 78 -6.40 -1.83 4.48
C PHE A 78 -6.15 -3.33 4.60
N LEU A 79 -4.89 -3.74 4.57
CA LEU A 79 -4.47 -5.14 4.71
C LEU A 79 -4.40 -5.52 6.19
N ASP A 80 -5.47 -6.10 6.72
CA ASP A 80 -5.46 -6.67 8.08
C ASP A 80 -4.85 -8.08 8.04
N THR A 81 -3.58 -8.14 8.42
CA THR A 81 -2.81 -9.38 8.41
C THR A 81 -3.06 -10.28 9.62
N GLY A 82 -3.79 -9.80 10.62
CA GLY A 82 -3.90 -10.43 11.94
C GLY A 82 -2.64 -10.30 12.81
N PHE A 83 -1.55 -9.75 12.26
CA PHE A 83 -0.26 -9.56 12.97
C PHE A 83 0.07 -8.09 13.23
N HIS A 84 -0.91 -7.20 13.14
CA HIS A 84 -0.68 -5.80 13.45
C HIS A 84 -0.43 -5.55 14.93
N PHE A 85 0.25 -4.43 15.22
CA PHE A 85 0.23 -3.87 16.57
C PHE A 85 -1.19 -3.43 16.92
N PRO A 86 -1.62 -3.57 18.19
CA PRO A 86 -2.91 -3.04 18.64
C PRO A 86 -3.07 -1.54 18.35
N GLU A 87 -1.98 -0.78 18.48
CA GLU A 87 -1.91 0.66 18.18
C GLU A 87 -2.24 0.95 16.71
N THR A 88 -1.78 0.11 15.79
CA THR A 88 -2.07 0.26 14.36
C THR A 88 -3.56 0.07 14.08
N LEU A 89 -4.19 -0.96 14.69
CA LEU A 89 -5.61 -1.23 14.52
C LEU A 89 -6.48 -0.12 15.13
N ALA A 90 -6.12 0.32 16.35
CA ALA A 90 -6.80 1.43 17.02
C ALA A 90 -6.71 2.73 16.21
N PHE A 91 -5.52 3.07 15.74
CA PHE A 91 -5.26 4.27 14.96
C PHE A 91 -5.99 4.23 13.60
N ALA A 92 -5.96 3.10 12.89
CA ALA A 92 -6.72 2.92 11.65
C ALA A 92 -8.24 3.12 11.88
N SER A 93 -8.79 2.57 12.97
CA SER A 93 -10.19 2.77 13.35
C SER A 93 -10.51 4.23 13.68
N GLU A 94 -9.63 4.91 14.40
CA GLU A 94 -9.76 6.33 14.73
C GLU A 94 -9.79 7.20 13.48
N MET A 95 -8.79 7.03 12.59
CA MET A 95 -8.68 7.81 11.36
C MET A 95 -9.85 7.54 10.41
N THR A 96 -10.32 6.29 10.33
CA THR A 96 -11.51 5.93 9.55
C THR A 96 -12.74 6.72 10.02
N ARG A 97 -12.96 6.82 11.33
CA ARG A 97 -14.09 7.58 11.87
C ARG A 97 -13.90 9.09 11.71
N LYS A 98 -12.69 9.59 11.99
CA LYS A 98 -12.36 11.02 11.94
C LYS A 98 -12.53 11.61 10.54
N TRP A 99 -12.12 10.86 9.53
CA TRP A 99 -12.15 11.31 8.13
C TRP A 99 -13.27 10.65 7.31
N ASN A 100 -14.18 9.91 7.95
CA ASN A 100 -15.30 9.22 7.30
C ASN A 100 -14.88 8.40 6.07
N LEU A 101 -13.77 7.62 6.23
CA LEU A 101 -13.17 6.88 5.12
C LEU A 101 -14.03 5.70 4.67
N ASN A 102 -14.11 5.47 3.36
CA ASN A 102 -14.67 4.27 2.76
C ASN A 102 -13.67 3.10 2.90
N LEU A 103 -13.50 2.57 4.13
CA LEU A 103 -12.52 1.55 4.45
C LEU A 103 -12.95 0.16 4.02
N VAL A 104 -12.12 -0.49 3.20
CA VAL A 104 -12.24 -1.89 2.80
C VAL A 104 -11.11 -2.68 3.44
N THR A 105 -11.45 -3.52 4.43
CA THR A 105 -10.47 -4.36 5.11
C THR A 105 -10.24 -5.66 4.35
N LEU A 106 -8.99 -5.90 3.96
CA LEU A 106 -8.56 -7.08 3.22
C LEU A 106 -7.85 -8.05 4.16
N ARG A 107 -8.24 -9.33 4.13
CA ARG A 107 -7.63 -10.38 4.95
C ARG A 107 -7.09 -11.53 4.11
N GLY A 108 -6.05 -12.17 4.63
CA GLY A 108 -5.53 -13.41 4.09
C GLY A 108 -6.58 -14.54 4.12
N GLU A 109 -6.41 -15.53 3.26
CA GLU A 109 -7.33 -16.67 3.10
C GLU A 109 -7.63 -17.40 4.42
N HIS A 110 -6.65 -17.47 5.30
CA HIS A 110 -6.79 -18.22 6.55
C HIS A 110 -7.39 -17.38 7.70
N GLY A 111 -7.62 -16.09 7.49
CA GLY A 111 -8.34 -15.19 8.39
C GLY A 111 -7.63 -14.85 9.70
N SER A 112 -6.81 -15.74 10.28
CA SER A 112 -6.11 -15.48 11.54
C SER A 112 -4.73 -16.13 11.63
N PRO A 113 -3.83 -15.60 12.51
CA PRO A 113 -2.53 -16.19 12.81
C PRO A 113 -2.60 -17.63 13.33
N GLU A 114 -3.61 -17.95 14.13
CA GLU A 114 -3.82 -19.28 14.71
C GLU A 114 -4.12 -20.30 13.60
N ARG A 115 -5.03 -19.95 12.69
CA ARG A 115 -5.38 -20.80 11.57
C ARG A 115 -4.21 -20.99 10.61
N GLN A 116 -3.42 -19.93 10.38
CA GLN A 116 -2.18 -20.05 9.62
C GLN A 116 -1.19 -21.00 10.30
N ALA A 117 -1.07 -20.95 11.64
CA ALA A 117 -0.17 -21.82 12.39
C ALA A 117 -0.62 -23.29 12.38
N GLU A 118 -1.91 -23.57 12.35
CA GLU A 118 -2.44 -24.94 12.18
C GLU A 118 -2.04 -25.55 10.84
N ILE A 119 -2.04 -24.74 9.75
CA ILE A 119 -1.77 -25.20 8.39
C ILE A 119 -0.27 -25.30 8.10
N TYR A 120 0.50 -24.28 8.50
CA TYR A 120 1.93 -24.15 8.14
C TYR A 120 2.88 -24.34 9.33
N GLY A 121 2.37 -24.61 10.51
CA GLY A 121 3.14 -24.62 11.76
C GLY A 121 3.37 -23.21 12.32
N PRO A 122 3.83 -23.11 13.58
CA PRO A 122 3.97 -21.84 14.28
C PRO A 122 5.04 -20.93 13.65
N ALA A 123 4.86 -19.62 13.84
CA ALA A 123 5.83 -18.59 13.48
C ALA A 123 6.31 -18.64 12.01
N LEU A 124 5.38 -18.84 11.05
CA LEU A 124 5.71 -18.81 9.62
C LEU A 124 6.48 -17.54 9.22
N TYR A 125 6.14 -16.39 9.82
CA TYR A 125 6.81 -15.12 9.60
C TYR A 125 8.32 -15.11 9.90
N LYS A 126 8.81 -16.06 10.72
CA LYS A 126 10.24 -16.23 11.00
C LYS A 126 10.91 -17.22 10.06
N ARG A 127 10.21 -18.31 9.76
CA ARG A 127 10.75 -19.46 8.97
C ARG A 127 10.72 -19.22 7.47
N ASP A 128 9.64 -18.56 7.02
CA ASP A 128 9.42 -18.22 5.62
C ASP A 128 8.62 -16.89 5.57
N PRO A 129 9.30 -15.75 5.75
CA PRO A 129 8.66 -14.44 5.74
C PRO A 129 8.06 -14.08 4.37
N ASP A 130 8.58 -14.63 3.26
CA ASP A 130 8.04 -14.41 1.92
C ASP A 130 6.69 -15.08 1.77
N LYS A 131 6.56 -16.33 2.14
CA LYS A 131 5.30 -17.06 2.13
C LYS A 131 4.27 -16.42 3.07
N CYS A 132 4.68 -16.02 4.28
CA CYS A 132 3.81 -15.30 5.20
C CYS A 132 3.26 -14.00 4.58
N CYS A 133 4.11 -13.19 3.93
CA CYS A 133 3.68 -11.98 3.24
C CYS A 133 2.81 -12.29 2.01
N ALA A 134 3.13 -13.34 1.25
CA ALA A 134 2.33 -13.76 0.10
C ALA A 134 0.88 -14.07 0.51
N ILE A 135 0.69 -14.85 1.57
CA ILE A 135 -0.62 -15.27 2.08
C ILE A 135 -1.41 -14.09 2.66
N ASN A 136 -0.77 -13.27 3.51
CA ASN A 136 -1.49 -12.28 4.33
C ASN A 136 -1.53 -10.88 3.70
N LYS A 137 -0.77 -10.62 2.63
CA LYS A 137 -0.68 -9.29 2.01
C LYS A 137 -0.85 -9.33 0.50
N VAL A 138 0.00 -10.10 -0.21
CA VAL A 138 0.02 -10.06 -1.67
C VAL A 138 -1.26 -10.63 -2.24
N ALA A 139 -1.60 -11.87 -1.89
CA ALA A 139 -2.79 -12.54 -2.41
C ALA A 139 -4.11 -11.80 -2.11
N PRO A 140 -4.38 -11.33 -0.87
CA PRO A 140 -5.60 -10.57 -0.62
C PRO A 140 -5.64 -9.22 -1.36
N LEU A 141 -4.50 -8.53 -1.53
CA LEU A 141 -4.45 -7.32 -2.31
C LEU A 141 -4.72 -7.60 -3.79
N GLN A 142 -4.06 -8.60 -4.38
CA GLN A 142 -4.29 -8.99 -5.78
C GLN A 142 -5.75 -9.33 -6.05
N ARG A 143 -6.39 -10.12 -5.18
CA ARG A 143 -7.82 -10.44 -5.30
C ARG A 143 -8.72 -9.19 -5.25
N ALA A 144 -8.41 -8.25 -4.37
CA ALA A 144 -9.18 -7.01 -4.30
C ALA A 144 -9.00 -6.14 -5.55
N LEU A 145 -7.77 -6.07 -6.06
CA LEU A 145 -7.41 -5.26 -7.23
C LEU A 145 -8.05 -5.74 -8.52
N GLU A 146 -8.57 -6.97 -8.60
CA GLU A 146 -9.39 -7.43 -9.75
C GLU A 146 -10.62 -6.52 -10.00
N ASN A 147 -11.09 -5.82 -8.97
CA ASN A 147 -12.23 -4.91 -9.04
C ASN A 147 -11.84 -3.45 -9.35
N TYR A 148 -10.56 -3.16 -9.53
CA TYR A 148 -10.07 -1.81 -9.74
C TYR A 148 -9.25 -1.71 -11.04
N ASP A 149 -9.24 -0.53 -11.66
CA ASP A 149 -8.45 -0.24 -12.85
C ASP A 149 -7.11 0.41 -12.47
N GLY A 150 -7.00 0.89 -11.24
CA GLY A 150 -5.77 1.40 -10.67
C GLY A 150 -5.81 1.54 -9.16
N TRP A 151 -4.64 1.69 -8.59
CA TRP A 151 -4.50 1.92 -7.15
C TRP A 151 -3.34 2.85 -6.81
N ILE A 152 -3.55 3.61 -5.75
CA ILE A 152 -2.60 4.60 -5.23
C ILE A 152 -1.80 3.98 -4.08
N SER A 153 -0.52 4.25 -4.03
CA SER A 153 0.36 3.84 -2.93
C SER A 153 1.24 4.97 -2.43
N GLY A 154 1.56 4.96 -1.14
CA GLY A 154 2.41 5.95 -0.49
C GLY A 154 3.92 5.66 -0.59
N ILE A 155 4.38 5.04 -1.68
CA ILE A 155 5.81 4.84 -1.93
C ILE A 155 6.49 6.19 -2.21
N ARG A 156 7.70 6.32 -1.64
CA ARG A 156 8.64 7.40 -1.97
C ARG A 156 9.97 6.79 -2.41
N ARG A 157 10.68 7.49 -3.28
CA ARG A 157 12.01 7.06 -3.79
C ARG A 157 13.08 7.05 -2.69
N ASP A 158 12.97 7.94 -1.71
CA ASP A 158 13.92 8.06 -0.60
C ASP A 158 13.83 6.96 0.47
N GLN A 159 12.80 6.12 0.43
CA GLN A 159 12.56 5.10 1.46
C GLN A 159 13.57 3.95 1.47
N SER A 160 14.13 3.62 0.33
CA SER A 160 15.18 2.60 0.19
C SER A 160 15.83 2.63 -1.21
N PRO A 161 17.04 2.08 -1.38
CA PRO A 161 17.68 1.96 -2.70
C PRO A 161 16.81 1.21 -3.72
N LEU A 162 16.05 0.19 -3.28
CA LEU A 162 15.13 -0.56 -4.15
C LEU A 162 13.97 0.27 -4.71
N ARG A 163 13.67 1.40 -4.05
CA ARG A 163 12.58 2.31 -4.45
C ARG A 163 13.07 3.52 -5.23
N ALA A 164 14.36 3.75 -5.29
CA ALA A 164 14.96 4.96 -5.90
C ALA A 164 14.51 5.21 -7.35
N ALA A 165 14.24 4.15 -8.11
CA ALA A 165 13.79 4.23 -9.51
C ALA A 165 12.26 4.02 -9.66
N THR A 166 11.46 4.12 -8.59
CA THR A 166 10.00 3.96 -8.68
C THR A 166 9.41 5.09 -9.55
N PRO A 167 8.69 4.78 -10.64
CA PRO A 167 8.03 5.80 -11.45
C PRO A 167 6.78 6.33 -10.73
N THR A 168 6.31 7.50 -11.11
CA THR A 168 5.06 8.08 -10.58
C THR A 168 3.84 7.26 -10.97
N VAL A 169 3.86 6.68 -12.18
CA VAL A 169 2.83 5.75 -12.68
C VAL A 169 3.52 4.53 -13.28
N GLU A 170 3.07 3.34 -12.90
CA GLU A 170 3.53 2.07 -13.49
C GLU A 170 2.36 1.16 -13.83
N ALA A 171 2.46 0.41 -14.92
CA ALA A 171 1.54 -0.68 -15.23
C ALA A 171 1.87 -1.91 -14.40
N GLN A 172 0.83 -2.57 -13.92
CA GLN A 172 0.94 -3.84 -13.19
C GLN A 172 0.02 -4.89 -13.81
N MET A 173 0.53 -6.12 -13.92
CA MET A 173 -0.24 -7.27 -14.37
C MET A 173 -0.71 -8.09 -13.15
N LEU A 174 -2.01 -8.31 -13.05
CA LEU A 174 -2.60 -9.21 -12.06
C LEU A 174 -2.48 -10.68 -12.50
N PRO A 175 -2.60 -11.65 -11.59
CA PRO A 175 -2.56 -13.07 -11.94
C PRO A 175 -3.63 -13.51 -12.96
N SER A 176 -4.75 -12.80 -13.04
CA SER A 176 -5.80 -13.01 -14.04
C SER A 176 -5.41 -12.62 -15.47
N GLY A 177 -4.29 -11.88 -15.63
CA GLY A 177 -3.92 -11.22 -16.89
C GLY A 177 -4.53 -9.83 -17.05
N LYS A 178 -5.26 -9.31 -16.05
CA LYS A 178 -5.74 -7.93 -16.05
C LYS A 178 -4.56 -6.98 -15.81
N GLU A 179 -4.40 -5.99 -16.71
CA GLU A 179 -3.49 -4.88 -16.50
C GLU A 179 -4.19 -3.77 -15.71
N ILE A 180 -3.51 -3.21 -14.73
CA ILE A 180 -3.97 -2.10 -13.90
C ILE A 180 -2.87 -1.05 -13.77
N LEU A 181 -3.23 0.18 -13.41
CA LEU A 181 -2.27 1.24 -13.13
C LEU A 181 -1.96 1.30 -11.63
N LYS A 182 -0.70 1.55 -11.31
CA LYS A 182 -0.27 1.83 -9.95
C LYS A 182 0.36 3.21 -9.89
N ILE A 183 -0.12 4.04 -8.99
CA ILE A 183 0.20 5.45 -8.89
C ILE A 183 0.93 5.74 -7.59
N HIS A 184 2.03 6.49 -7.68
CA HIS A 184 2.87 6.89 -6.56
C HIS A 184 2.98 8.43 -6.48
N PRO A 185 1.94 9.14 -5.99
CA PRO A 185 1.92 10.59 -6.02
C PRO A 185 3.04 11.23 -5.19
N LEU A 186 3.54 10.52 -4.18
CA LEU A 186 4.62 10.98 -3.32
C LEU A 186 6.00 10.47 -3.74
N ALA A 187 6.16 9.91 -4.97
CA ALA A 187 7.43 9.32 -5.41
C ALA A 187 8.62 10.26 -5.23
N ASN A 188 8.45 11.55 -5.54
CA ASN A 188 9.48 12.57 -5.46
C ASN A 188 9.61 13.26 -4.09
N TRP A 189 8.69 12.99 -3.16
CA TRP A 189 8.77 13.57 -1.83
C TRP A 189 9.80 12.88 -0.97
N SER A 190 10.50 13.67 -0.16
CA SER A 190 11.36 13.17 0.90
C SER A 190 10.57 12.89 2.18
N LYS A 191 11.21 12.20 3.13
CA LYS A 191 10.69 12.06 4.49
C LYS A 191 10.43 13.42 5.16
N ALA A 192 11.29 14.40 4.87
CA ALA A 192 11.14 15.75 5.40
C ALA A 192 9.92 16.46 4.82
N ASP A 193 9.63 16.31 3.52
CA ASP A 193 8.44 16.89 2.90
C ASP A 193 7.15 16.30 3.49
N VAL A 194 7.11 14.98 3.70
CA VAL A 194 5.99 14.32 4.37
C VAL A 194 5.80 14.84 5.79
N ALA A 195 6.89 14.98 6.56
CA ALA A 195 6.83 15.49 7.93
C ALA A 195 6.34 16.94 7.98
N ALA A 196 6.87 17.79 7.12
CA ALA A 196 6.44 19.19 7.02
C ALA A 196 4.96 19.32 6.64
N TYR A 197 4.48 18.50 5.72
CA TYR A 197 3.06 18.48 5.34
C TYR A 197 2.16 18.03 6.50
N VAL A 198 2.55 16.96 7.20
CA VAL A 198 1.83 16.43 8.38
C VAL A 198 1.73 17.51 9.46
N GLU A 199 2.82 18.20 9.76
CA GLU A 199 2.86 19.26 10.75
C GLU A 199 1.99 20.47 10.33
N ALA A 200 2.18 20.95 9.10
CA ALA A 200 1.45 22.13 8.58
C ALA A 200 -0.06 21.94 8.54
N ASN A 201 -0.53 20.69 8.37
CA ASN A 201 -1.96 20.37 8.28
C ASN A 201 -2.54 19.75 9.56
N GLY A 202 -1.77 19.64 10.63
CA GLY A 202 -2.22 19.06 11.90
C GLY A 202 -2.70 17.60 11.77
N ILE A 203 -2.08 16.83 10.87
CA ILE A 203 -2.42 15.43 10.63
C ILE A 203 -1.96 14.60 11.82
N PRO A 204 -2.81 13.75 12.42
CA PRO A 204 -2.40 12.89 13.52
C PRO A 204 -1.27 11.94 13.12
N SER A 205 -0.35 11.70 14.04
CA SER A 205 0.76 10.77 13.85
C SER A 205 0.44 9.41 14.44
N HIS A 206 0.93 8.34 13.80
CA HIS A 206 0.80 6.99 14.34
C HIS A 206 1.57 6.86 15.67
N PRO A 207 0.96 6.37 16.77
CA PRO A 207 1.55 6.39 18.12
C PRO A 207 2.92 5.70 18.22
N LEU A 208 3.19 4.68 17.41
CA LEU A 208 4.47 3.99 17.42
C LEU A 208 5.64 4.83 16.86
N LEU A 209 5.37 5.91 16.10
CA LEU A 209 6.43 6.80 15.63
C LEU A 209 7.16 7.47 16.80
N GLU A 210 6.43 7.86 17.85
CA GLU A 210 6.98 8.45 19.07
C GLU A 210 7.79 7.43 19.89
N GLN A 211 7.57 6.14 19.66
CA GLN A 211 8.30 5.03 20.28
C GLN A 211 9.51 4.57 19.44
N GLY A 212 9.89 5.35 18.40
CA GLY A 212 11.05 5.08 17.57
C GLY A 212 10.83 4.09 16.42
N PHE A 213 9.59 3.73 16.11
CA PHE A 213 9.29 2.88 14.95
C PHE A 213 9.24 3.73 13.68
N ALA A 214 10.34 3.87 12.97
CA ALA A 214 10.41 4.70 11.75
C ALA A 214 9.62 4.12 10.55
N SER A 215 9.45 2.79 10.50
CA SER A 215 8.62 2.08 9.51
C SER A 215 7.84 0.98 10.22
N ILE A 216 6.50 0.99 10.10
CA ILE A 216 5.61 0.11 10.85
C ILE A 216 5.03 -0.96 9.92
N GLY A 217 5.08 -2.21 10.35
CA GLY A 217 4.46 -3.34 9.66
C GLY A 217 3.81 -4.31 10.63
N CYS A 218 3.88 -5.61 10.34
CA CYS A 218 3.44 -6.63 11.27
C CYS A 218 4.31 -6.59 12.53
N SER A 219 3.70 -6.71 13.71
CA SER A 219 4.37 -6.68 15.03
C SER A 219 5.56 -7.65 15.11
N PRO A 220 5.44 -8.94 14.72
CA PRO A 220 6.57 -9.86 14.82
C PRO A 220 7.71 -9.60 13.81
N CYS A 221 7.51 -8.68 12.85
CA CYS A 221 8.48 -8.34 11.80
C CYS A 221 8.97 -6.89 11.89
N THR A 222 8.72 -6.21 13.00
CA THR A 222 9.03 -4.78 13.13
C THR A 222 9.53 -4.46 14.52
N ARG A 223 10.66 -3.76 14.61
CA ARG A 223 11.17 -3.15 15.83
C ARG A 223 11.41 -1.65 15.65
N ALA A 224 11.55 -0.94 16.74
CA ALA A 224 12.07 0.42 16.72
C ALA A 224 13.49 0.45 16.11
N VAL A 225 13.81 1.52 15.39
CA VAL A 225 15.15 1.73 14.85
C VAL A 225 16.08 2.28 15.91
N ARG A 226 17.37 1.90 15.82
CA ARG A 226 18.43 2.42 16.69
C ARG A 226 18.97 3.73 16.13
N SER A 227 19.69 4.46 16.94
CA SER A 227 20.38 5.69 16.47
C SER A 227 21.34 5.36 15.32
N GLY A 228 21.18 6.08 14.20
CA GLY A 228 22.00 5.89 12.99
C GLY A 228 21.50 4.84 12.01
N GLU A 229 20.44 4.08 12.34
CA GLU A 229 19.80 3.16 11.40
C GLU A 229 18.91 3.88 10.41
N ALA A 230 18.76 3.32 9.21
CA ALA A 230 17.83 3.81 8.18
C ALA A 230 16.37 3.53 8.56
N GLU A 231 15.42 4.24 7.90
CA GLU A 231 13.98 4.16 8.18
C GLU A 231 13.44 2.73 8.21
N ARG A 232 13.97 1.84 7.39
CA ARG A 232 13.46 0.48 7.23
C ARG A 232 14.30 -0.61 7.89
N ASP A 233 15.39 -0.27 8.57
CA ASP A 233 16.28 -1.25 9.22
C ASP A 233 15.61 -1.99 10.39
N GLY A 234 14.54 -1.41 10.94
CA GLY A 234 13.68 -2.10 11.91
C GLY A 234 12.73 -3.16 11.30
N ARG A 235 12.73 -3.37 9.97
CA ARG A 235 11.84 -4.32 9.30
C ARG A 235 12.57 -5.62 8.99
N TRP A 236 11.96 -6.76 9.35
CA TRP A 236 12.50 -8.12 9.10
C TRP A 236 13.95 -8.29 9.59
N ASP A 237 14.29 -7.66 10.71
CA ASP A 237 15.64 -7.69 11.28
C ASP A 237 16.15 -9.14 11.40
N GLY A 238 17.34 -9.39 10.82
CA GLY A 238 17.95 -10.72 10.78
C GLY A 238 17.32 -11.74 9.82
N LEU A 239 16.31 -11.37 9.02
CA LEU A 239 15.61 -12.30 8.12
C LEU A 239 16.03 -12.18 6.63
N GLY A 240 17.01 -11.32 6.30
CA GLY A 240 17.48 -11.13 4.93
C GLY A 240 16.44 -10.59 3.93
N LYS A 241 15.30 -10.09 4.44
CA LYS A 241 14.18 -9.57 3.64
C LYS A 241 14.11 -8.04 3.76
N THR A 242 13.85 -7.37 2.64
CA THR A 242 13.78 -5.90 2.57
C THR A 242 12.42 -5.36 2.14
N GLU A 243 11.59 -6.17 1.43
CA GLU A 243 10.27 -5.77 0.95
C GLU A 243 9.20 -6.85 1.21
N CYS A 244 7.94 -6.44 1.34
CA CYS A 244 6.82 -7.35 1.63
C CYS A 244 6.13 -7.96 0.39
N GLY A 245 6.59 -7.64 -0.80
CA GLY A 245 6.05 -8.15 -2.05
C GLY A 245 4.83 -7.43 -2.62
N ILE A 246 4.09 -6.62 -1.84
CA ILE A 246 2.94 -5.86 -2.37
C ILE A 246 3.34 -4.76 -3.37
N HIS A 247 4.61 -4.41 -3.41
CA HIS A 247 5.13 -3.38 -4.32
C HIS A 247 5.97 -3.95 -5.46
N SER A 248 6.17 -5.27 -5.50
CA SER A 248 7.04 -5.94 -6.49
C SER A 248 6.32 -6.97 -7.36
N PHE A 249 5.05 -7.31 -7.07
CA PHE A 249 4.33 -8.24 -7.94
C PHE A 249 3.92 -7.57 -9.25
N GLY A 250 3.86 -8.36 -10.33
CA GLY A 250 3.23 -7.99 -11.60
C GLY A 250 3.83 -6.78 -12.33
N LYS A 251 5.09 -6.41 -12.07
CA LYS A 251 5.74 -5.34 -12.82
C LYS A 251 5.84 -5.73 -14.29
N VAL A 252 5.21 -4.93 -15.15
CA VAL A 252 5.37 -5.03 -16.60
C VAL A 252 6.65 -4.27 -16.93
N HIS A 253 7.72 -5.01 -17.28
CA HIS A 253 8.90 -4.38 -17.86
C HIS A 253 8.51 -3.89 -19.28
N GLY A 254 8.81 -2.64 -19.59
CA GLY A 254 8.70 -2.15 -20.97
C GLY A 254 9.45 -3.07 -21.95
N PRO A 255 9.19 -2.97 -23.27
CA PRO A 255 9.80 -3.85 -24.25
C PRO A 255 11.31 -3.86 -24.03
N MET A 256 11.86 -5.06 -23.79
CA MET A 256 13.31 -5.25 -23.78
C MET A 256 13.85 -4.73 -25.13
N GLU A 257 14.73 -3.74 -25.07
CA GLU A 257 15.53 -3.40 -26.23
C GLU A 257 16.20 -4.71 -26.67
N THR A 258 15.82 -5.20 -27.84
CA THR A 258 16.47 -6.34 -28.45
C THR A 258 17.92 -5.95 -28.66
N GLU A 259 18.82 -6.59 -27.89
CA GLU A 259 20.25 -6.53 -28.22
C GLU A 259 20.41 -6.94 -29.68
N ALA A 260 20.77 -5.97 -30.52
CA ALA A 260 21.16 -6.21 -31.90
C ALA A 260 22.45 -7.04 -31.85
N GLU A 261 22.35 -8.28 -32.29
CA GLU A 261 23.52 -9.12 -32.61
C GLU A 261 24.47 -8.34 -33.54
N GLN A 262 25.69 -8.17 -33.04
CA GLN A 262 26.85 -7.88 -33.90
C GLN A 262 27.78 -9.09 -33.92
#